data_57f96b6aa2ac937236d1121773155d4a
#
_entry.id   57f96b6aa2ac937236d1121773155d4a
#
_cell.length_a   1.000
_cell.length_b   1.000
_cell.length_c   1.000
_cell.angle_alpha   90.00
_cell.angle_beta   90.00
_cell.angle_gamma   90.00
#
_symmetry.space_group_name_H-M   'P 1'
#
loop_
_entity.id
_entity.type
_entity.pdbx_description
1 polymer ?
#
loop_
_entity_poly.entity_id
_entity_poly.type
_entity_poly.pdbx_seq_one_letter_code
_entity_poly.pdbx_strand_id
1 'polypeptide(L)'
;MSPEILSVAIFESLPGHEEASLTTMRALITALANGGYSRDTLYRDAKSRNQYILLRHWKSEESRRAALEDSEVLRCWAKLAHEIRTLKIYETLEEALNQ
;
A
#
# COMPACT_ATOMS: atom_id res chain seq x y z
N MET A 1 -12.19 -21.28 -1.08
CA MET A 1 -11.09 -20.34 -0.83
C MET A 1 -11.31 -19.07 -1.62
N SER A 2 -11.32 -17.94 -0.94
CA SER A 2 -11.39 -16.67 -1.65
C SER A 2 -10.03 -16.38 -2.28
N PRO A 3 -9.99 -15.97 -3.56
CA PRO A 3 -8.74 -15.58 -4.17
C PRO A 3 -8.21 -14.30 -3.50
N GLU A 4 -6.90 -14.16 -3.49
CA GLU A 4 -6.27 -12.93 -3.04
C GLU A 4 -6.67 -11.80 -3.98
N ILE A 5 -6.81 -10.61 -3.42
CA ILE A 5 -7.09 -9.40 -4.19
C ILE A 5 -5.81 -8.60 -4.26
N LEU A 6 -5.37 -8.30 -5.48
CA LEU A 6 -4.17 -7.49 -5.68
C LEU A 6 -4.56 -6.04 -5.93
N SER A 7 -4.01 -5.15 -5.11
CA SER A 7 -4.11 -3.71 -5.32
C SER A 7 -2.71 -3.18 -5.62
N VAL A 8 -2.62 -2.20 -6.51
CA VAL A 8 -1.36 -1.55 -6.84
C VAL A 8 -1.53 -0.05 -6.73
N ALA A 9 -0.60 0.61 -6.05
CA ALA A 9 -0.58 2.05 -5.96
C ALA A 9 0.77 2.57 -6.44
N ILE A 10 0.75 3.58 -7.29
CA ILE A 10 1.94 4.29 -7.75
C ILE A 10 1.88 5.67 -7.15
N PHE A 11 2.93 6.04 -6.43
CA PHE A 11 2.96 7.32 -5.75
C PHE A 11 4.37 7.90 -5.73
N GLU A 12 4.48 9.17 -5.40
CA GLU A 12 5.76 9.81 -5.21
C GLU A 12 5.78 10.51 -3.86
N SER A 13 6.97 10.59 -3.25
CA SER A 13 7.15 11.35 -2.02
C SER A 13 7.09 12.84 -2.36
N LEU A 14 6.43 13.62 -1.53
CA LEU A 14 6.46 15.07 -1.67
C LEU A 14 7.86 15.58 -1.35
N PRO A 15 8.28 16.71 -1.96
CA PRO A 15 9.62 17.27 -1.68
C PRO A 15 9.84 17.47 -0.19
N GLY A 16 10.98 16.98 0.29
CA GLY A 16 11.32 17.06 1.71
C GLY A 16 10.70 16.01 2.60
N HIS A 17 9.85 15.13 2.03
CA HIS A 17 9.14 14.08 2.80
C HIS A 17 9.60 12.68 2.44
N GLU A 18 10.71 12.53 1.74
CA GLU A 18 11.16 11.22 1.26
C GLU A 18 11.38 10.25 2.42
N GLU A 19 12.11 10.68 3.44
CA GLU A 19 12.37 9.81 4.58
C GLU A 19 11.12 9.58 5.43
N ALA A 20 10.34 10.63 5.67
CA ALA A 20 9.12 10.54 6.45
C ALA A 20 8.11 9.60 5.82
N SER A 21 7.94 9.67 4.49
CA SER A 21 6.99 8.82 3.79
C SER A 21 7.38 7.35 3.85
N LEU A 22 8.68 7.04 3.77
CA LEU A 22 9.14 5.66 3.89
C LEU A 22 8.93 5.12 5.30
N THR A 23 9.15 5.96 6.31
CA THR A 23 8.91 5.57 7.70
C THR A 23 7.43 5.26 7.92
N THR A 24 6.54 6.12 7.43
CA THR A 24 5.10 5.92 7.55
C THR A 24 4.64 4.70 6.75
N MET A 25 5.19 4.52 5.55
CA MET A 25 4.85 3.35 4.73
C MET A 25 5.25 2.05 5.41
N ARG A 26 6.43 2.03 6.05
CA ARG A 26 6.87 0.86 6.81
C ARG A 26 5.90 0.55 7.95
N ALA A 27 5.46 1.60 8.65
CA ALA A 27 4.49 1.42 9.75
C ALA A 27 3.16 0.89 9.23
N LEU A 28 2.71 1.37 8.08
CA LEU A 28 1.47 0.89 7.45
C LEU A 28 1.58 -0.58 7.07
N ILE A 29 2.67 -0.95 6.39
CA ILE A 29 2.90 -2.33 5.97
C ILE A 29 2.93 -3.26 7.19
N THR A 30 3.59 -2.82 8.26
CA THR A 30 3.66 -3.59 9.51
C THR A 30 2.28 -3.73 10.14
N ALA A 31 1.50 -2.66 10.19
CA ALA A 31 0.16 -2.71 10.76
C ALA A 31 -0.76 -3.65 10.00
N LEU A 32 -0.68 -3.62 8.66
CA LEU A 32 -1.49 -4.51 7.83
C LEU A 32 -1.08 -5.98 8.00
N ALA A 33 0.21 -6.24 8.12
CA ALA A 33 0.71 -7.59 8.35
C ALA A 33 0.30 -8.11 9.72
N ASN A 34 0.46 -7.27 10.76
CA ASN A 34 0.11 -7.65 12.13
C ASN A 34 -1.38 -7.92 12.29
N GLY A 35 -2.23 -7.19 11.58
CA GLY A 35 -3.65 -7.44 11.60
C GLY A 35 -4.07 -8.63 10.75
N GLY A 36 -3.14 -9.21 10.00
CA GLY A 36 -3.45 -10.32 9.10
C GLY A 36 -4.27 -9.91 7.89
N TYR A 37 -4.25 -8.62 7.53
CA TYR A 37 -5.08 -8.10 6.46
C TYR A 37 -4.49 -8.30 5.07
N SER A 38 -3.19 -8.05 4.94
CA SER A 38 -2.53 -8.09 3.63
C SER A 38 -1.03 -8.36 3.75
N ARG A 39 -0.45 -8.65 2.60
CA ARG A 39 0.99 -8.82 2.44
C ARG A 39 1.42 -7.80 1.38
N ASP A 40 2.29 -6.87 1.77
CA ASP A 40 2.68 -5.75 0.93
C ASP A 40 4.14 -5.84 0.52
N THR A 41 4.43 -5.38 -0.69
CA THR A 41 5.80 -5.18 -1.15
C THR A 41 5.91 -3.79 -1.76
N LEU A 42 6.92 -3.04 -1.36
CA LEU A 42 7.16 -1.69 -1.86
C LEU A 42 8.41 -1.71 -2.74
N TYR A 43 8.26 -1.20 -3.96
CA TYR A 43 9.35 -1.05 -4.91
C TYR A 43 9.63 0.43 -5.13
N ARG A 44 10.89 0.75 -5.38
CA ARG A 44 11.29 2.08 -5.82
C ARG A 44 11.59 2.00 -7.32
N ASP A 45 11.13 3.00 -8.08
CA ASP A 45 11.50 3.09 -9.49
C ASP A 45 13.00 3.40 -9.58
N ALA A 46 13.75 2.55 -10.28
CA ALA A 46 15.20 2.72 -10.40
C ALA A 46 15.57 4.01 -11.12
N LYS A 47 14.67 4.54 -11.96
CA LYS A 47 14.91 5.75 -12.75
C LYS A 47 14.37 7.01 -12.13
N SER A 48 13.39 6.89 -11.22
CA SER A 48 12.76 8.03 -10.55
C SER A 48 12.79 7.76 -9.06
N ARG A 49 13.81 8.25 -8.38
CA ARG A 49 14.13 7.85 -7.01
C ARG A 49 13.07 8.22 -5.97
N ASN A 50 12.19 9.17 -6.26
CA ASN A 50 11.11 9.52 -5.36
C ASN A 50 9.78 8.87 -5.72
N GLN A 51 9.77 7.98 -6.72
CA GLN A 51 8.57 7.29 -7.17
C GLN A 51 8.58 5.84 -6.69
N TYR A 52 7.44 5.41 -6.19
CA TYR A 52 7.29 4.10 -5.59
C TYR A 52 6.08 3.36 -6.14
N ILE A 53 6.16 2.04 -6.12
CA ILE A 53 5.08 1.16 -6.53
C ILE A 53 4.83 0.20 -5.39
N LEU A 54 3.60 0.23 -4.86
CA LEU A 54 3.20 -0.63 -3.76
C LEU A 54 2.30 -1.73 -4.31
N LEU A 55 2.69 -2.97 -4.06
CA LEU A 55 1.87 -4.14 -4.38
C LEU A 55 1.28 -4.65 -3.08
N ARG A 56 -0.05 -4.70 -3.00
CA ARG A 56 -0.75 -5.14 -1.81
C ARG A 56 -1.63 -6.33 -2.12
N HIS A 57 -1.30 -7.46 -1.50
CA HIS A 57 -2.07 -8.68 -1.62
C HIS A 57 -2.98 -8.79 -0.39
N TRP A 58 -4.27 -8.45 -0.57
CA TRP A 58 -5.27 -8.59 0.48
C TRP A 58 -5.63 -10.08 0.60
N LYS A 59 -5.81 -10.55 1.82
CA LYS A 59 -6.20 -11.94 2.03
C LYS A 59 -7.60 -12.23 1.52
N SER A 60 -8.49 -11.25 1.67
CA SER A 60 -9.88 -11.39 1.27
C SER A 60 -10.53 -10.02 1.27
N GLU A 61 -11.75 -9.94 0.73
CA GLU A 61 -12.55 -8.72 0.80
C GLU A 61 -12.89 -8.38 2.26
N GLU A 62 -13.11 -9.40 3.09
CA GLU A 62 -13.37 -9.19 4.50
C GLU A 62 -12.18 -8.56 5.21
N SER A 63 -10.98 -9.03 4.90
CA SER A 63 -9.75 -8.46 5.48
C SER A 63 -9.57 -7.01 5.06
N ARG A 64 -9.87 -6.71 3.80
CA ARG A 64 -9.80 -5.35 3.27
C ARG A 64 -10.75 -4.43 4.04
N ARG A 65 -11.98 -4.86 4.28
CA ARG A 65 -12.95 -4.09 5.03
C ARG A 65 -12.53 -3.90 6.48
N ALA A 66 -12.01 -4.96 7.09
CA ALA A 66 -11.54 -4.90 8.47
C ALA A 66 -10.39 -3.89 8.64
N ALA A 67 -9.49 -3.83 7.66
CA ALA A 67 -8.38 -2.87 7.69
C ALA A 67 -8.89 -1.42 7.71
N LEU A 68 -10.01 -1.14 7.06
CA LEU A 68 -10.59 0.20 7.02
C LEU A 68 -11.14 0.63 8.39
N GLU A 69 -11.28 -0.29 9.32
CA GLU A 69 -11.75 0.00 10.68
C GLU A 69 -10.63 -0.10 11.71
N ASP A 70 -9.41 -0.43 11.27
CA ASP A 70 -8.26 -0.54 12.17
C ASP A 70 -7.66 0.84 12.40
N SER A 71 -7.62 1.28 13.66
CA SER A 71 -7.17 2.63 14.01
C SER A 71 -5.71 2.88 13.63
N GLU A 72 -4.86 1.86 13.73
CA GLU A 72 -3.45 1.99 13.39
C GLU A 72 -3.27 2.18 11.87
N VAL A 73 -4.02 1.40 11.08
CA VAL A 73 -4.02 1.52 9.63
C VAL A 73 -4.51 2.90 9.20
N LEU A 74 -5.62 3.35 9.78
CA LEU A 74 -6.19 4.65 9.46
C LEU A 74 -5.25 5.80 9.81
N ARG A 75 -4.54 5.68 10.93
CA ARG A 75 -3.56 6.69 11.34
C ARG A 75 -2.44 6.81 10.32
N CYS A 76 -1.94 5.68 9.84
CA CYS A 76 -0.88 5.67 8.83
C CYS A 76 -1.36 6.28 7.52
N TRP A 77 -2.57 5.95 7.08
CA TRP A 77 -3.13 6.52 5.85
C TRP A 77 -3.30 8.03 5.96
N ALA A 78 -3.80 8.51 7.10
CA ALA A 78 -3.98 9.94 7.32
C ALA A 78 -2.64 10.68 7.24
N LYS A 79 -1.60 10.08 7.82
CA LYS A 79 -0.27 10.67 7.81
C LYS A 79 0.33 10.67 6.40
N LEU A 80 0.19 9.56 5.68
CA LEU A 80 0.68 9.44 4.30
C LEU A 80 0.06 10.49 3.38
N ALA A 81 -1.20 10.85 3.61
CA ALA A 81 -1.89 11.84 2.78
C ALA A 81 -1.14 13.19 2.72
N HIS A 82 -0.33 13.47 3.73
CA HIS A 82 0.46 14.71 3.79
C HIS A 82 1.91 14.52 3.33
N GLU A 83 2.30 13.30 3.02
CA GLU A 83 3.70 12.97 2.72
C GLU A 83 3.92 12.49 1.30
N ILE A 84 2.86 12.05 0.63
CA ILE A 84 2.96 11.50 -0.72
C ILE A 84 1.91 12.13 -1.64
N ARG A 85 2.17 11.99 -2.95
CA ARG A 85 1.18 12.27 -3.97
C ARG A 85 0.92 10.99 -4.73
N THR A 86 -0.32 10.54 -4.73
CA THR A 86 -0.72 9.32 -5.45
C THR A 86 -0.86 9.64 -6.93
N LEU A 87 -0.16 8.87 -7.77
CA LEU A 87 -0.20 9.04 -9.22
C LEU A 87 -1.23 8.15 -9.87
N LYS A 88 -1.35 6.91 -9.39
CA LYS A 88 -2.28 5.94 -9.96
C LYS A 88 -2.62 4.87 -8.93
N ILE A 89 -3.88 4.45 -8.90
CA ILE A 89 -4.31 3.33 -8.06
C ILE A 89 -5.08 2.33 -8.91
N TYR A 90 -4.72 1.06 -8.75
CA TYR A 90 -5.50 -0.07 -9.25
C TYR A 90 -6.05 -0.78 -8.02
N GLU A 91 -7.34 -0.63 -7.75
CA GLU A 91 -7.93 -1.18 -6.53
C GLU A 91 -8.02 -2.69 -6.54
N THR A 92 -8.35 -3.26 -7.69
CA THR A 92 -8.49 -4.70 -7.81
C THR A 92 -7.99 -5.13 -9.18
N LEU A 93 -6.99 -6.01 -9.18
CA LEU A 93 -6.46 -6.59 -10.40
C LEU A 93 -6.79 -8.06 -10.46
N GLU A 94 -7.17 -8.53 -11.63
CA GLU A 94 -7.43 -9.94 -11.90
C GLU A 94 -6.36 -10.49 -12.81
N GLU A 95 -5.94 -11.73 -12.57
CA GLU A 95 -5.05 -12.39 -13.51
C GLU A 95 -5.80 -12.64 -14.81
N ALA A 96 -5.28 -12.08 -15.92
CA ALA A 96 -5.80 -12.38 -17.24
C ALA A 96 -5.12 -13.60 -17.83
N LEU A 97 -3.81 -13.71 -17.57
CA LEU A 97 -3.00 -14.84 -18.02
C LEU A 97 -1.97 -15.15 -16.95
N ASN A 98 -1.69 -16.42 -16.76
CA ASN A 98 -0.67 -16.89 -15.84
C ASN A 98 0.10 -18.02 -16.50
N GLN A 99 1.38 -17.76 -16.82
CA GLN A 99 2.25 -18.71 -17.49
C GLN A 99 3.14 -19.44 -16.50
#